data_9e4c4cc671bf480c46d7f0e80d5246ca
#
_entry.id   9e4c4cc671bf480c46d7f0e80d5246ca
#
_cell.length_a   1.000
_cell.length_b   1.000
_cell.length_c   1.000
_cell.angle_alpha   90.00
_cell.angle_beta   90.00
_cell.angle_gamma   90.00
#
_symmetry.space_group_name_H-M   'P 1'
#
loop_
_entity.id
_entity.type
_entity.pdbx_description
1 polymer ?
#
loop_
_entity_poly.entity_id
_entity_poly.type
_entity_poly.pdbx_seq_one_letter_code
_entity_poly.pdbx_strand_id
1 'polypeptide(L)'
;MLWRGGLRTGFLGADDDGVGTRAAIYARVSTVAGQSPQMQLDALREYAARRDLEVVAELVDHGVSGTRDHRPALDRLMAAARQRQVDVVLVYRFDRFARSVRHLVTALDEFKALGVDFVSYTESIDTSTPLGRALFAIVAALGDYAERAVM
;
A
#
# COMPACT_ATOMS: atom_id res chain seq x y z
N MET A 1 -16.09 4.51 -0.86
CA MET A 1 -15.21 3.35 -0.84
C MET A 1 -15.85 2.21 -1.56
N LEU A 2 -15.17 1.68 -2.52
CA LEU A 2 -15.73 0.60 -3.26
C LEU A 2 -14.94 -0.64 -2.99
N TRP A 3 -15.52 -1.54 -2.22
CA TRP A 3 -14.94 -2.84 -2.09
C TRP A 3 -15.61 -3.70 -3.11
N ARG A 4 -14.85 -4.19 -4.00
CA ARG A 4 -15.39 -5.21 -4.86
C ARG A 4 -15.06 -6.53 -4.24
N GLY A 5 -15.46 -6.68 -3.08
CA GLY A 5 -15.05 -7.85 -2.45
C GLY A 5 -15.99 -8.92 -2.45
N GLY A 6 -16.43 -9.28 -3.45
CA GLY A 6 -17.16 -10.48 -3.36
C GLY A 6 -16.29 -11.62 -3.01
N LEU A 7 -16.62 -12.32 -2.26
CA LEU A 7 -16.51 -13.66 -2.09
C LEU A 7 -15.65 -14.34 -3.08
N ARG A 8 -14.39 -14.08 -3.06
CA ARG A 8 -13.56 -15.02 -3.69
C ARG A 8 -13.19 -16.01 -2.67
N THR A 9 -14.07 -16.94 -2.50
CA THR A 9 -13.76 -18.00 -1.65
C THR A 9 -12.88 -18.94 -2.30
N GLY A 10 -12.21 -18.71 -3.17
CA GLY A 10 -11.52 -19.69 -3.69
C GLY A 10 -10.15 -19.63 -3.56
N PHE A 11 -9.68 -20.10 -2.80
CA PHE A 11 -8.61 -20.44 -2.75
C PHE A 11 -8.28 -21.39 -3.64
N LEU A 12 -8.33 -21.59 -4.45
CA LEU A 12 -7.91 -22.41 -5.30
C LEU A 12 -6.53 -22.41 -5.39
N GLY A 13 -5.96 -23.24 -5.04
CA GLY A 13 -4.61 -23.42 -5.15
C GLY A 13 -4.01 -22.73 -6.33
N ALA A 14 -2.79 -22.67 -6.35
CA ALA A 14 -1.96 -21.99 -7.21
C ALA A 14 -2.23 -22.10 -8.66
N ASP A 15 -3.30 -22.63 -9.00
CA ASP A 15 -3.49 -22.71 -10.37
C ASP A 15 -4.22 -21.51 -10.71
N ASP A 16 -3.62 -20.67 -11.21
CA ASP A 16 -4.00 -19.51 -11.81
C ASP A 16 -5.03 -19.71 -12.82
N ASP A 17 -6.14 -20.04 -12.45
CA ASP A 17 -7.22 -20.19 -13.39
C ASP A 17 -7.85 -18.83 -13.66
N GLY A 18 -7.04 -17.86 -13.90
CA GLY A 18 -7.58 -16.56 -14.26
C GLY A 18 -8.04 -15.72 -13.08
N VAL A 19 -7.70 -16.13 -11.86
CA VAL A 19 -7.99 -15.32 -10.72
C VAL A 19 -6.80 -14.40 -10.56
N GLY A 20 -6.92 -13.18 -10.96
CA GLY A 20 -5.85 -12.21 -10.87
C GLY A 20 -5.45 -11.92 -9.44
N THR A 21 -4.22 -11.49 -9.26
CA THR A 21 -3.74 -11.01 -7.98
C THR A 21 -4.59 -9.82 -7.53
N ARG A 22 -5.06 -9.86 -6.30
CA ARG A 22 -5.97 -8.82 -5.78
C ARG A 22 -5.18 -7.66 -5.23
N ALA A 23 -5.44 -6.48 -5.76
CA ALA A 23 -4.73 -5.26 -5.38
C ALA A 23 -5.65 -4.28 -4.67
N ALA A 24 -5.17 -3.68 -3.61
CA ALA A 24 -5.82 -2.54 -2.97
C ALA A 24 -4.98 -1.29 -3.26
N ILE A 25 -5.64 -0.23 -3.69
CA ILE A 25 -5.00 1.06 -3.90
C ILE A 25 -5.26 1.92 -2.68
N TYR A 26 -4.21 2.53 -2.16
CA TYR A 26 -4.35 3.49 -1.07
C TYR A 26 -3.77 4.83 -1.49
N ALA A 27 -4.53 5.90 -1.29
CA ALA A 27 -4.09 7.26 -1.57
C ALA A 27 -4.37 8.15 -0.38
N ARG A 28 -3.50 9.11 -0.16
CA ARG A 28 -3.73 10.15 0.83
C ARG A 28 -3.47 11.51 0.19
N VAL A 29 -4.40 12.43 0.36
CA VAL A 29 -4.29 13.76 -0.20
C VAL A 29 -4.48 14.80 0.89
N SER A 30 -3.83 15.95 0.70
CA SER A 30 -4.01 17.07 1.62
C SER A 30 -5.08 17.98 1.06
N THR A 31 -6.02 18.36 1.90
CA THR A 31 -7.05 19.31 1.48
C THR A 31 -6.52 20.75 1.37
N VAL A 32 -5.36 21.00 1.98
CA VAL A 32 -4.80 22.34 2.02
C VAL A 32 -4.28 22.82 0.67
N ALA A 33 -3.75 21.93 -0.14
CA ALA A 33 -3.13 22.27 -1.39
C ALA A 33 -4.06 22.12 -2.59
N GLY A 34 -5.34 21.90 -2.37
CA GLY A 34 -6.26 21.68 -3.46
C GLY A 34 -5.95 20.45 -4.29
N GLN A 35 -5.20 19.52 -3.74
CA GLN A 35 -4.81 18.33 -4.47
C GLN A 35 -5.97 17.36 -4.58
N SER A 36 -6.13 16.84 -5.79
CA SER A 36 -7.14 15.84 -6.04
C SER A 36 -6.51 14.45 -5.92
N PRO A 37 -7.21 13.48 -5.35
CA PRO A 37 -6.70 12.12 -5.34
C PRO A 37 -6.66 11.50 -6.72
N GLN A 38 -7.33 12.14 -7.68
CA GLN A 38 -7.53 11.53 -8.99
C GLN A 38 -6.23 11.17 -9.70
N MET A 39 -5.23 12.04 -9.63
CA MET A 39 -3.97 11.80 -10.29
C MET A 39 -3.27 10.56 -9.73
N GLN A 40 -3.29 10.41 -8.40
CA GLN A 40 -2.70 9.23 -7.77
C GLN A 40 -3.47 7.97 -8.14
N LEU A 41 -4.80 8.04 -8.09
CA LEU A 41 -5.64 6.89 -8.40
C LEU A 41 -5.48 6.47 -9.85
N ASP A 42 -5.45 7.42 -10.78
CA ASP A 42 -5.29 7.11 -12.19
C ASP A 42 -3.94 6.43 -12.47
N ALA A 43 -2.88 6.94 -11.87
CA ALA A 43 -1.55 6.34 -12.03
C ALA A 43 -1.52 4.91 -11.50
N LEU A 44 -2.13 4.68 -10.34
CA LEU A 44 -2.13 3.35 -9.72
C LEU A 44 -3.07 2.38 -10.43
N ARG A 45 -4.19 2.86 -10.95
CA ARG A 45 -5.08 2.03 -11.77
C ARG A 45 -4.39 1.59 -13.05
N GLU A 46 -3.66 2.50 -13.69
CA GLU A 46 -2.91 2.18 -14.89
C GLU A 46 -1.80 1.18 -14.59
N TYR A 47 -1.09 1.37 -13.49
CA TYR A 47 -0.08 0.42 -13.06
C TYR A 47 -0.68 -0.97 -12.87
N ALA A 48 -1.82 -1.05 -12.17
CA ALA A 48 -2.49 -2.31 -11.94
C ALA A 48 -2.91 -2.99 -13.24
N ALA A 49 -3.42 -2.20 -14.19
CA ALA A 49 -3.84 -2.74 -15.48
C ALA A 49 -2.65 -3.33 -16.25
N ARG A 50 -1.51 -2.66 -16.22
CA ARG A 50 -0.32 -3.16 -16.92
C ARG A 50 0.26 -4.43 -16.26
N ARG A 51 -0.02 -4.66 -15.01
CA ARG A 51 0.49 -5.82 -14.28
C ARG A 51 -0.55 -6.90 -14.10
N ASP A 52 -1.70 -6.77 -14.74
CA ASP A 52 -2.81 -7.72 -14.64
C ASP A 52 -3.26 -7.93 -13.20
N LEU A 53 -3.27 -6.86 -12.42
CA LEU A 53 -3.75 -6.90 -11.05
C LEU A 53 -5.24 -6.54 -11.03
N GLU A 54 -6.00 -7.23 -10.19
CA GLU A 54 -7.42 -6.91 -10.03
C GLU A 54 -7.56 -5.92 -8.88
N VAL A 55 -8.00 -4.71 -9.16
CA VAL A 55 -8.22 -3.70 -8.13
C VAL A 55 -9.51 -4.03 -7.39
N VAL A 56 -9.39 -4.50 -6.15
CA VAL A 56 -10.54 -4.88 -5.34
C VAL A 56 -10.98 -3.77 -4.40
N ALA A 57 -10.14 -2.78 -4.14
CA ALA A 57 -10.49 -1.65 -3.28
C ALA A 57 -9.67 -0.43 -3.65
N GLU A 58 -10.30 0.73 -3.53
CA GLU A 58 -9.62 2.02 -3.63
C GLU A 58 -9.95 2.78 -2.35
N LEU A 59 -8.95 3.04 -1.54
CA LEU A 59 -9.12 3.63 -0.22
C LEU A 59 -8.39 4.97 -0.19
N VAL A 60 -9.11 6.02 0.16
CA VAL A 60 -8.57 7.38 0.13
C VAL A 60 -8.77 8.04 1.49
N ASP A 61 -7.69 8.55 2.06
CA ASP A 61 -7.75 9.40 3.24
C ASP A 61 -7.50 10.84 2.83
N HIS A 62 -8.20 11.75 3.50
CA HIS A 62 -8.02 13.18 3.30
C HIS A 62 -7.32 13.73 4.54
N GLY A 63 -6.09 14.21 4.37
CA GLY A 63 -5.33 14.77 5.46
C GLY A 63 -5.83 16.16 5.80
N VAL A 64 -6.00 16.44 7.10
CA VAL A 64 -6.35 17.76 7.58
C VAL A 64 -5.10 18.32 8.25
N SER A 65 -4.63 19.49 7.80
CA SER A 65 -3.40 20.05 8.32
C SER A 65 -3.53 20.43 9.78
N GLY A 66 -2.47 20.19 10.53
CA GLY A 66 -2.38 20.66 11.92
C GLY A 66 -3.16 19.87 12.94
N THR A 67 -3.78 18.78 12.58
CA THR A 67 -4.57 18.01 13.52
C THR A 67 -4.12 16.56 13.55
N ARG A 68 -4.82 15.78 14.36
CA ARG A 68 -4.50 14.37 14.53
C ARG A 68 -4.54 13.64 13.20
N ASP A 69 -3.62 12.72 13.09
CA ASP A 69 -3.52 11.90 11.92
C ASP A 69 -4.62 10.83 11.99
N HIS A 70 -5.78 11.17 11.47
CA HIS A 70 -6.91 10.27 11.45
C HIS A 70 -7.01 9.69 10.04
N ARG A 71 -6.83 8.39 9.95
CA ARG A 71 -6.71 7.73 8.65
C ARG A 71 -7.61 6.50 8.58
N PRO A 72 -8.92 6.70 8.50
CA PRO A 72 -9.85 5.56 8.47
C PRO A 72 -9.67 4.65 7.26
N ALA A 73 -9.26 5.19 6.12
CA ALA A 73 -9.02 4.35 4.95
C ALA A 73 -7.79 3.47 5.15
N LEU A 74 -6.74 4.00 5.79
CA LEU A 74 -5.57 3.19 6.13
C LEU A 74 -5.95 2.06 7.09
N ASP A 75 -6.79 2.36 8.08
CA ASP A 75 -7.26 1.35 9.02
C ASP A 75 -8.03 0.24 8.30
N ARG A 76 -8.85 0.60 7.32
CA ARG A 76 -9.56 -0.40 6.51
C ARG A 76 -8.61 -1.22 5.66
N LEU A 77 -7.56 -0.59 5.12
CA LEU A 77 -6.55 -1.29 4.35
C LEU A 77 -5.86 -2.35 5.20
N MET A 78 -5.43 -1.96 6.41
CA MET A 78 -4.75 -2.89 7.31
C MET A 78 -5.68 -4.04 7.72
N ALA A 79 -6.95 -3.74 7.98
CA ALA A 79 -7.94 -4.76 8.30
C ALA A 79 -8.12 -5.73 7.13
N ALA A 80 -8.20 -5.22 5.92
CA ALA A 80 -8.35 -6.05 4.73
C ALA A 80 -7.15 -6.98 4.53
N ALA A 81 -5.95 -6.47 4.78
CA ALA A 81 -4.74 -7.28 4.70
C ALA A 81 -4.77 -8.41 5.74
N ARG A 82 -5.16 -8.10 6.97
CA ARG A 82 -5.26 -9.09 8.04
C ARG A 82 -6.31 -10.15 7.75
N GLN A 83 -7.36 -9.79 7.04
CA GLN A 83 -8.42 -10.71 6.65
C GLN A 83 -8.11 -11.42 5.34
N ARG A 84 -6.93 -11.22 4.81
CA ARG A 84 -6.46 -11.86 3.57
C ARG A 84 -7.35 -11.57 2.37
N GLN A 85 -7.85 -10.37 2.30
CA GLN A 85 -8.69 -9.93 1.20
C GLN A 85 -7.90 -9.30 0.07
N VAL A 86 -6.62 -9.01 0.27
CA VAL A 86 -5.75 -8.42 -0.73
C VAL A 86 -4.42 -9.15 -0.78
N ASP A 87 -3.80 -9.12 -1.94
CA ASP A 87 -2.51 -9.77 -2.16
C ASP A 87 -1.38 -8.75 -2.32
N VAL A 88 -1.72 -7.54 -2.76
CA VAL A 88 -0.74 -6.47 -2.95
C VAL A 88 -1.38 -5.11 -2.64
N VAL A 89 -0.60 -4.23 -2.03
CA VAL A 89 -1.01 -2.87 -1.74
C VAL A 89 -0.24 -1.93 -2.65
N LEU A 90 -0.94 -1.06 -3.35
CA LEU A 90 -0.35 -0.09 -4.26
C LEU A 90 -0.50 1.30 -3.67
N VAL A 91 0.60 2.02 -3.51
CA VAL A 91 0.58 3.42 -3.06
C VAL A 91 1.37 4.29 -4.03
N TYR A 92 1.07 5.58 -4.06
CA TYR A 92 1.73 6.47 -4.99
C TYR A 92 3.14 6.83 -4.54
N ARG A 93 3.33 7.06 -3.24
CA ARG A 93 4.63 7.39 -2.63
C ARG A 93 4.64 6.87 -1.20
N PHE A 94 5.83 6.62 -0.67
CA PHE A 94 5.96 6.20 0.73
C PHE A 94 5.33 7.20 1.69
N ASP A 95 5.53 8.49 1.46
CA ASP A 95 5.04 9.52 2.38
C ASP A 95 3.53 9.71 2.32
N ARG A 96 2.88 9.13 1.32
CA ARG A 96 1.41 9.09 1.26
C ARG A 96 0.84 7.89 2.02
N PHE A 97 1.68 6.92 2.33
CA PHE A 97 1.28 5.76 3.09
C PHE A 97 1.69 5.88 4.55
N ALA A 98 2.96 6.17 4.81
CA ALA A 98 3.51 6.18 6.15
C ALA A 98 3.89 7.60 6.57
N ARG A 99 3.73 7.90 7.86
CA ARG A 99 4.08 9.22 8.38
C ARG A 99 5.51 9.23 8.92
N SER A 100 6.15 8.11 9.02
CA SER A 100 7.54 8.00 9.46
C SER A 100 8.14 6.71 8.91
N VAL A 101 9.46 6.63 8.94
CA VAL A 101 10.14 5.40 8.52
C VAL A 101 9.78 4.25 9.44
N ARG A 102 9.67 4.52 10.74
CA ARG A 102 9.25 3.49 11.70
C ARG A 102 7.87 2.93 11.36
N HIS A 103 6.93 3.80 11.04
CA HIS A 103 5.58 3.38 10.65
C HIS A 103 5.64 2.53 9.37
N LEU A 104 6.43 2.96 8.39
CA LEU A 104 6.59 2.22 7.15
C LEU A 104 7.15 0.82 7.41
N VAL A 105 8.22 0.73 8.17
CA VAL A 105 8.86 -0.55 8.48
C VAL A 105 7.89 -1.49 9.21
N THR A 106 7.19 -0.95 10.20
CA THR A 106 6.22 -1.75 10.97
C THR A 106 5.12 -2.30 10.08
N ALA A 107 4.57 -1.46 9.21
CA ALA A 107 3.49 -1.89 8.31
C ALA A 107 3.99 -2.92 7.30
N LEU A 108 5.17 -2.73 6.76
CA LEU A 108 5.71 -3.67 5.78
C LEU A 108 6.12 -4.99 6.40
N ASP A 109 6.57 -4.99 7.65
CA ASP A 109 6.82 -6.24 8.38
C ASP A 109 5.51 -7.01 8.57
N GLU A 110 4.44 -6.31 8.88
CA GLU A 110 3.13 -6.95 9.01
C GLU A 110 2.66 -7.51 7.67
N PHE A 111 2.80 -6.75 6.59
CA PHE A 111 2.43 -7.23 5.26
C PHE A 111 3.24 -8.46 4.89
N LYS A 112 4.53 -8.46 5.17
CA LYS A 112 5.37 -9.62 4.89
C LYS A 112 4.87 -10.85 5.64
N ALA A 113 4.54 -10.71 6.91
CA ALA A 113 4.02 -11.80 7.71
C ALA A 113 2.68 -12.33 7.16
N LEU A 114 1.89 -11.45 6.54
CA LEU A 114 0.61 -11.82 5.97
C LEU A 114 0.71 -12.29 4.51
N GLY A 115 1.88 -12.25 3.92
CA GLY A 115 2.05 -12.59 2.51
C GLY A 115 1.51 -11.55 1.56
N VAL A 116 1.44 -10.29 1.98
CA VAL A 116 0.96 -9.19 1.15
C VAL A 116 2.15 -8.39 0.63
N ASP A 117 2.20 -8.20 -0.67
CA ASP A 117 3.25 -7.40 -1.29
C ASP A 117 2.90 -5.92 -1.26
N PHE A 118 3.92 -5.08 -1.42
CA PHE A 118 3.74 -3.64 -1.36
C PHE A 118 4.48 -2.98 -2.52
N VAL A 119 3.81 -2.06 -3.21
CA VAL A 119 4.40 -1.33 -4.33
C VAL A 119 4.26 0.16 -4.08
N SER A 120 5.37 0.89 -4.16
CA SER A 120 5.36 2.35 -4.13
C SER A 120 5.74 2.85 -5.53
N TYR A 121 4.80 3.55 -6.16
CA TYR A 121 4.89 3.88 -7.58
C TYR A 121 6.04 4.82 -7.91
N THR A 122 6.16 5.94 -7.20
CA THR A 122 7.18 6.94 -7.56
C THR A 122 8.60 6.49 -7.22
N GLU A 123 8.77 5.69 -6.18
CA GLU A 123 10.09 5.17 -5.83
C GLU A 123 10.43 3.90 -6.60
N SER A 124 9.48 3.36 -7.36
CA SER A 124 9.67 2.14 -8.12
C SER A 124 10.09 0.94 -7.27
N ILE A 125 9.56 0.85 -6.07
CA ILE A 125 9.86 -0.26 -5.17
C ILE A 125 8.67 -1.22 -5.14
N ASP A 126 8.98 -2.49 -5.35
CA ASP A 126 7.98 -3.55 -5.39
C ASP A 126 8.54 -4.72 -4.58
N THR A 127 7.96 -4.99 -3.42
CA THR A 127 8.46 -6.04 -2.53
C THR A 127 8.21 -7.45 -3.03
N SER A 128 7.45 -7.62 -4.13
CA SER A 128 7.33 -8.93 -4.75
C SER A 128 8.60 -9.33 -5.51
N THR A 129 9.50 -8.38 -5.75
CA THR A 129 10.75 -8.65 -6.45
C THR A 129 11.93 -8.71 -5.47
N PRO A 130 12.99 -9.47 -5.80
CA PRO A 130 14.18 -9.49 -4.94
C PRO A 130 14.84 -8.12 -4.81
N LEU A 131 14.88 -7.35 -5.89
CA LEU A 131 15.44 -6.00 -5.85
C LEU A 131 14.62 -5.09 -4.94
N GLY A 132 13.31 -5.16 -5.04
CA GLY A 132 12.42 -4.35 -4.18
C GLY A 132 12.60 -4.67 -2.71
N ARG A 133 12.72 -5.94 -2.37
CA ARG A 133 12.99 -6.36 -0.98
C ARG A 133 14.34 -5.84 -0.49
N ALA A 134 15.36 -5.90 -1.35
CA ALA A 134 16.69 -5.39 -0.99
C ALA A 134 16.68 -3.88 -0.77
N LEU A 135 16.00 -3.16 -1.66
CA LEU A 135 15.87 -1.70 -1.51
C LEU A 135 15.11 -1.34 -0.25
N PHE A 136 14.05 -2.07 0.05
CA PHE A 136 13.31 -1.81 1.29
C PHE A 136 14.18 -2.07 2.52
N ALA A 137 14.98 -3.12 2.52
CA ALA A 137 15.88 -3.41 3.64
C ALA A 137 16.89 -2.29 3.86
N ILE A 138 17.38 -1.68 2.78
CA ILE A 138 18.29 -0.53 2.86
C ILE A 138 17.59 0.68 3.46
N VAL A 139 16.37 0.98 3.01
CA VAL A 139 15.58 2.09 3.53
C VAL A 139 15.31 1.89 5.02
N ALA A 140 14.97 0.68 5.43
CA ALA A 140 14.73 0.37 6.83
C ALA A 140 15.98 0.57 7.69
N ALA A 141 17.14 0.12 7.18
CA ALA A 141 18.41 0.28 7.91
C ALA A 141 18.80 1.75 8.05
N LEU A 142 18.60 2.55 7.00
CA LEU A 142 18.90 3.97 7.05
C LEU A 142 17.96 4.70 8.00
N GLY A 143 16.70 4.31 8.04
CA GLY A 143 15.74 4.88 8.96
C GLY A 143 16.10 4.62 10.41
N ASP A 144 16.49 3.40 10.74
CA ASP A 144 16.93 3.04 12.09
C ASP A 144 18.18 3.82 12.47
N TYR A 145 19.12 3.96 11.56
CA TYR A 145 20.34 4.72 11.81
C TYR A 145 20.00 6.19 12.10
N ALA A 146 19.13 6.77 11.30
CA ALA A 146 18.76 8.18 11.49
C ALA A 146 18.06 8.41 12.83
N GLU A 147 17.19 7.49 13.23
CA GLU A 147 16.53 7.60 14.53
C GLU A 147 17.50 7.52 15.67
N ARG A 148 18.48 6.63 15.60
CA ARG A 148 19.50 6.52 16.64
C ARG A 148 20.40 7.76 16.71
N ALA A 149 20.69 8.37 15.56
CA ALA A 149 21.56 9.53 15.51
C ALA A 149 20.91 10.77 16.13
N VAL A 150 19.58 10.81 16.18
CA VAL A 150 18.86 11.95 16.71
C VAL A 150 18.64 11.85 18.22
N MET A 151 18.83 10.70 18.80
CA MET A 151 18.58 10.53 20.23
C MET A 151 19.77 10.95 21.07
#